data_76d4b33deb36abfbca111ea11b6e964e
#
_entry.id   76d4b33deb36abfbca111ea11b6e964e
#
_cell.length_a   1.000
_cell.length_b   1.000
_cell.length_c   1.000
_cell.angle_alpha   90.00
_cell.angle_beta   90.00
_cell.angle_gamma   90.00
#
_symmetry.space_group_name_H-M   'P 1'
#
loop_
_entity.id
_entity.type
_entity.pdbx_description
1 polymer ?
#
loop_
_entity_poly.entity_id
_entity_poly.type
_entity_poly.pdbx_seq_one_letter_code
_entity_poly.pdbx_strand_id
1 'polypeptide(L)'
;MIAISSKKNLQILLIALFGFSFGYSQTYIQGYADVVNQCSQINITSNLQEFEALGVKRRGTTALQNTLNWLRTEYLNYGYTASQLQEYSYTYSGSTAICKNLVVTKVGTLYPNTYVIVCGHYDSITGTGTNDNGSGTVAILEIARLLRNIPTEYSIKFINFSGEEDGLRGSQNYVNTVVNSTTPRMDIRVVFNMDEIGGVAGLTNDTVTCERDTGNPSSNNAASNAKTQELITCTELYSPLNTFLASAYASDYMTFEENNEVITGFFETNETTHRHTASDLLVNMDPVYNYNISKAAIGATMHYAVANTTVLSNEIFNESNQVSFFPNPSSDYLNINKGNLTTTTYTFSLVDIQGKTVLTQHFENVSLLERVNIMSVASGMYLAVLETDSNRVTKKIIVE
;
A
#
# COMPACT_ATOMS: atom_id res chain seq x y z
N MET A 1 88.17 -6.55 -0.94
CA MET A 1 87.07 -7.16 -0.22
C MET A 1 85.78 -6.35 -0.51
N ILE A 2 84.94 -6.89 -1.37
CA ILE A 2 83.79 -6.20 -1.99
C ILE A 2 82.58 -6.53 -1.17
N ALA A 3 81.94 -5.53 -0.62
CA ALA A 3 80.65 -5.68 0.12
C ALA A 3 79.52 -5.46 -0.90
N ILE A 4 78.74 -6.51 -1.16
CA ILE A 4 77.54 -6.46 -1.99
C ILE A 4 76.31 -6.11 -1.07
N SER A 5 75.77 -4.92 -1.27
CA SER A 5 74.49 -4.49 -0.64
C SER A 5 73.32 -4.98 -1.45
N SER A 6 72.50 -5.92 -0.93
CA SER A 6 71.27 -6.35 -1.53
C SER A 6 70.12 -5.42 -1.10
N LYS A 7 69.63 -4.59 -2.04
CA LYS A 7 68.35 -3.87 -1.87
C LYS A 7 67.18 -4.82 -2.11
N LYS A 8 66.43 -5.15 -1.05
CA LYS A 8 65.13 -5.82 -1.19
C LYS A 8 64.08 -4.79 -1.59
N ASN A 9 63.59 -4.88 -2.80
CA ASN A 9 62.44 -4.13 -3.27
C ASN A 9 61.17 -4.74 -2.63
N LEU A 10 60.58 -4.01 -1.72
CA LEU A 10 59.26 -4.32 -1.15
C LEU A 10 58.20 -3.74 -2.10
N GLN A 11 57.61 -4.56 -2.97
CA GLN A 11 56.46 -4.20 -3.76
C GLN A 11 55.24 -4.24 -2.83
N ILE A 12 54.70 -3.07 -2.49
CA ILE A 12 53.41 -2.94 -1.83
C ILE A 12 52.32 -3.11 -2.88
N LEU A 13 51.63 -4.25 -2.84
CA LEU A 13 50.46 -4.53 -3.68
C LEU A 13 49.27 -3.77 -3.03
N LEU A 14 48.90 -2.62 -3.60
CA LEU A 14 47.68 -1.88 -3.21
C LEU A 14 46.47 -2.63 -3.79
N ILE A 15 45.83 -3.47 -3.02
CA ILE A 15 44.53 -4.05 -3.37
C ILE A 15 43.48 -2.95 -3.15
N ALA A 16 43.05 -2.29 -4.21
CA ALA A 16 41.90 -1.43 -4.19
C ALA A 16 40.65 -2.33 -4.05
N LEU A 17 40.13 -2.42 -2.84
CA LEU A 17 38.80 -2.96 -2.60
C LEU A 17 37.76 -1.97 -3.19
N PHE A 18 37.40 -2.23 -4.44
CA PHE A 18 36.15 -1.67 -4.98
C PHE A 18 35.00 -2.36 -4.21
N GLY A 19 34.48 -1.69 -3.19
CA GLY A 19 33.21 -2.03 -2.60
C GLY A 19 32.13 -1.82 -3.66
N PHE A 20 31.70 -2.89 -4.33
CA PHE A 20 30.44 -2.88 -5.06
C PHE A 20 29.33 -2.76 -4.00
N SER A 21 28.87 -1.54 -3.76
CA SER A 21 27.55 -1.33 -3.18
C SER A 21 26.56 -1.84 -4.22
N PHE A 22 26.04 -3.05 -4.02
CA PHE A 22 24.84 -3.48 -4.71
C PHE A 22 23.71 -2.57 -4.23
N GLY A 23 23.48 -1.48 -4.94
CA GLY A 23 22.24 -0.75 -4.84
C GLY A 23 21.14 -1.72 -5.31
N TYR A 24 20.36 -2.25 -4.40
CA TYR A 24 19.11 -2.92 -4.75
C TYR A 24 18.18 -1.85 -5.31
N SER A 25 18.20 -1.64 -6.63
CA SER A 25 17.14 -0.91 -7.32
C SER A 25 15.86 -1.72 -7.15
N GLN A 26 14.79 -1.11 -6.67
CA GLN A 26 13.48 -1.72 -6.67
C GLN A 26 13.16 -2.16 -8.11
N THR A 27 12.76 -3.42 -8.27
CA THR A 27 12.36 -3.94 -9.57
C THR A 27 10.85 -3.92 -9.69
N TYR A 28 10.35 -3.69 -10.90
CA TYR A 28 8.93 -3.83 -11.18
C TYR A 28 8.46 -5.26 -10.87
N ILE A 29 7.41 -5.38 -10.08
CA ILE A 29 6.78 -6.64 -9.74
C ILE A 29 5.35 -6.62 -10.29
N GLN A 30 5.04 -7.50 -11.24
CA GLN A 30 3.73 -7.55 -11.88
C GLN A 30 2.59 -7.70 -10.87
N GLY A 31 2.73 -8.59 -9.89
CA GLY A 31 1.71 -8.77 -8.85
C GLY A 31 1.46 -7.51 -8.01
N TYR A 32 2.47 -6.64 -7.83
CA TYR A 32 2.28 -5.34 -7.18
C TYR A 32 1.51 -4.38 -8.09
N ALA A 33 1.85 -4.35 -9.38
CA ALA A 33 1.12 -3.55 -10.36
C ALA A 33 -0.35 -3.97 -10.47
N ASP A 34 -0.65 -5.27 -10.38
CA ASP A 34 -2.01 -5.80 -10.40
C ASP A 34 -2.84 -5.30 -9.20
N VAL A 35 -2.20 -5.16 -8.03
CA VAL A 35 -2.83 -4.57 -6.84
C VAL A 35 -2.99 -3.06 -7.01
N VAL A 36 -1.94 -2.36 -7.43
CA VAL A 36 -1.96 -0.90 -7.68
C VAL A 36 -3.05 -0.52 -8.67
N ASN A 37 -3.28 -1.33 -9.70
CA ASN A 37 -4.33 -1.08 -10.70
C ASN A 37 -5.76 -1.26 -10.16
N GLN A 38 -5.93 -1.78 -8.95
CA GLN A 38 -7.21 -1.81 -8.24
C GLN A 38 -7.46 -0.54 -7.39
N CYS A 39 -6.51 0.39 -7.36
CA CYS A 39 -6.70 1.71 -6.77
C CYS A 39 -7.88 2.40 -7.45
N SER A 40 -8.79 2.96 -6.66
CA SER A 40 -10.05 3.51 -7.17
C SER A 40 -10.10 5.02 -7.01
N GLN A 41 -10.00 5.74 -8.14
CA GLN A 41 -10.21 7.19 -8.14
C GLN A 41 -11.60 7.58 -7.61
N ILE A 42 -12.61 6.74 -7.87
CA ILE A 42 -13.98 6.97 -7.38
C ILE A 42 -14.00 6.90 -5.86
N ASN A 43 -13.39 5.87 -5.24
CA ASN A 43 -13.33 5.76 -3.78
C ASN A 43 -12.58 6.94 -3.16
N ILE A 44 -11.44 7.32 -3.72
CA ILE A 44 -10.65 8.46 -3.23
C ILE A 44 -11.48 9.73 -3.27
N THR A 45 -12.11 10.03 -4.41
CA THR A 45 -12.95 11.24 -4.54
C THR A 45 -14.16 11.21 -3.60
N SER A 46 -14.83 10.06 -3.47
CA SER A 46 -15.96 9.91 -2.54
C SER A 46 -15.53 10.10 -1.09
N ASN A 47 -14.41 9.50 -0.69
CA ASN A 47 -13.88 9.64 0.67
C ASN A 47 -13.45 11.09 0.97
N LEU A 48 -12.89 11.81 -0.03
CA LEU A 48 -12.60 13.25 0.12
C LEU A 48 -13.87 14.06 0.32
N GLN A 49 -14.95 13.77 -0.41
CA GLN A 49 -16.25 14.42 -0.25
C GLN A 49 -16.82 14.17 1.15
N GLU A 50 -16.76 12.93 1.62
CA GLU A 50 -17.22 12.57 2.96
C GLU A 50 -16.39 13.24 4.05
N PHE A 51 -15.05 13.24 3.90
CA PHE A 51 -14.14 13.90 4.81
C PHE A 51 -14.40 15.41 4.89
N GLU A 52 -14.62 16.07 3.74
CA GLU A 52 -14.99 17.49 3.68
C GLU A 52 -16.31 17.76 4.40
N ALA A 53 -17.32 16.93 4.18
CA ALA A 53 -18.65 17.07 4.77
C ALA A 53 -18.66 16.94 6.31
N LEU A 54 -17.64 16.34 6.91
CA LEU A 54 -17.48 16.26 8.38
C LEU A 54 -17.16 17.62 9.02
N GLY A 55 -16.78 18.63 8.23
CA GLY A 55 -16.54 19.99 8.69
C GLY A 55 -15.12 20.20 9.25
N VAL A 56 -14.95 21.26 10.04
CA VAL A 56 -13.64 21.66 10.59
C VAL A 56 -13.27 20.78 11.77
N LYS A 57 -12.17 20.02 11.62
CA LYS A 57 -11.76 18.96 12.55
C LYS A 57 -10.79 19.45 13.62
N ARG A 58 -11.13 20.60 14.18
CA ARG A 58 -10.30 21.20 15.23
C ARG A 58 -10.43 20.45 16.55
N ARG A 59 -9.40 20.46 17.36
CA ARG A 59 -9.37 19.95 18.72
C ARG A 59 -10.63 20.29 19.52
N GLY A 60 -11.24 19.27 20.14
CA GLY A 60 -12.40 19.43 21.00
C GLY A 60 -13.73 19.64 20.27
N THR A 61 -13.76 19.59 18.95
CA THR A 61 -14.98 19.71 18.16
C THR A 61 -15.67 18.34 17.97
N THR A 62 -16.98 18.38 17.75
CA THR A 62 -17.74 17.20 17.33
C THR A 62 -17.30 16.71 15.96
N ALA A 63 -16.84 17.59 15.07
CA ALA A 63 -16.32 17.24 13.75
C ALA A 63 -15.10 16.32 13.86
N LEU A 64 -14.12 16.64 14.71
CA LEU A 64 -12.97 15.77 14.97
C LEU A 64 -13.37 14.37 15.46
N GLN A 65 -14.33 14.31 16.40
CA GLN A 65 -14.84 13.02 16.91
C GLN A 65 -15.61 12.25 15.83
N ASN A 66 -16.40 12.93 15.01
CA ASN A 66 -17.13 12.31 13.90
C ASN A 66 -16.17 11.77 12.85
N THR A 67 -15.05 12.48 12.57
CA THR A 67 -14.01 12.00 11.66
C THR A 67 -13.34 10.74 12.20
N LEU A 68 -13.01 10.69 13.48
CA LEU A 68 -12.49 9.46 14.09
C LEU A 68 -13.48 8.29 13.94
N ASN A 69 -14.77 8.52 14.16
CA ASN A 69 -15.81 7.49 14.04
C ASN A 69 -15.98 7.04 12.58
N TRP A 70 -15.89 7.97 11.62
CA TRP A 70 -15.92 7.69 10.20
C TRP A 70 -14.72 6.82 9.80
N LEU A 71 -13.50 7.20 10.18
CA LEU A 71 -12.28 6.42 9.93
C LEU A 71 -12.42 4.98 10.46
N ARG A 72 -12.90 4.82 11.70
CA ARG A 72 -13.14 3.49 12.28
C ARG A 72 -14.11 2.68 11.44
N THR A 73 -15.19 3.31 10.97
CA THR A 73 -16.23 2.65 10.16
C THR A 73 -15.63 2.20 8.84
N GLU A 74 -14.83 3.04 8.18
CA GLU A 74 -14.18 2.68 6.91
C GLU A 74 -13.23 1.49 7.07
N TYR A 75 -12.37 1.46 8.08
CA TYR A 75 -11.51 0.30 8.33
C TYR A 75 -12.32 -0.97 8.61
N LEU A 76 -13.42 -0.90 9.35
CA LEU A 76 -14.31 -2.05 9.59
C LEU A 76 -15.00 -2.50 8.30
N ASN A 77 -15.47 -1.57 7.46
CA ASN A 77 -16.05 -1.85 6.15
C ASN A 77 -15.06 -2.56 5.21
N TYR A 78 -13.76 -2.21 5.29
CA TYR A 78 -12.70 -2.90 4.55
C TYR A 78 -12.36 -4.29 5.11
N GLY A 79 -13.01 -4.69 6.21
CA GLY A 79 -12.88 -6.02 6.81
C GLY A 79 -11.79 -6.14 7.89
N TYR A 80 -11.23 -5.03 8.38
CA TYR A 80 -10.44 -5.06 9.62
C TYR A 80 -11.36 -5.35 10.80
N THR A 81 -10.87 -6.09 11.78
CA THR A 81 -11.62 -6.43 12.99
C THR A 81 -11.44 -5.36 14.06
N ALA A 82 -12.38 -5.24 14.98
CA ALA A 82 -12.28 -4.29 16.09
C ALA A 82 -10.99 -4.48 16.95
N SER A 83 -10.47 -5.71 17.02
CA SER A 83 -9.22 -6.00 17.74
C SER A 83 -7.96 -5.48 17.03
N GLN A 84 -8.04 -5.17 15.74
CA GLN A 84 -6.95 -4.58 14.97
C GLN A 84 -6.92 -3.04 15.06
N LEU A 85 -8.02 -2.44 15.56
CA LEU A 85 -8.17 -1.00 15.72
C LEU A 85 -7.91 -0.60 17.16
N GLN A 86 -6.96 0.31 17.37
CA GLN A 86 -6.60 0.83 18.69
C GLN A 86 -6.69 2.35 18.69
N GLU A 87 -7.32 2.94 19.71
CA GLU A 87 -7.34 4.38 19.94
C GLU A 87 -6.38 4.74 21.07
N TYR A 88 -5.47 5.66 20.81
CA TYR A 88 -4.56 6.20 21.80
C TYR A 88 -4.98 7.61 22.18
N SER A 89 -5.60 7.73 23.37
CA SER A 89 -6.08 9.01 23.90
C SER A 89 -4.95 9.78 24.56
N TYR A 90 -4.94 11.09 24.36
CA TYR A 90 -4.02 12.00 25.02
C TYR A 90 -4.62 13.37 25.25
N THR A 91 -3.99 14.11 26.17
CA THR A 91 -4.22 15.55 26.41
C THR A 91 -2.85 16.22 26.44
N TYR A 92 -2.82 17.51 26.24
CA TYR A 92 -1.56 18.27 26.36
C TYR A 92 -1.77 19.58 27.15
N SER A 93 -0.65 20.16 27.64
CA SER A 93 -0.69 21.32 28.50
C SER A 93 -1.53 22.46 27.93
N GLY A 94 -2.39 23.06 28.73
CA GLY A 94 -3.31 24.13 28.32
C GLY A 94 -4.58 23.66 27.63
N SER A 95 -4.82 22.34 27.53
CA SER A 95 -6.03 21.77 26.94
C SER A 95 -6.72 20.80 27.91
N THR A 96 -8.07 20.83 27.91
CA THR A 96 -8.89 19.80 28.54
C THR A 96 -9.52 18.86 27.53
N ALA A 97 -9.33 19.13 26.22
CA ALA A 97 -9.84 18.28 25.16
C ALA A 97 -9.06 16.96 25.10
N ILE A 98 -9.78 15.85 25.01
CA ILE A 98 -9.21 14.54 24.75
C ILE A 98 -9.11 14.39 23.25
N CYS A 99 -7.88 14.21 22.76
CA CYS A 99 -7.57 13.89 21.37
C CYS A 99 -7.22 12.41 21.25
N LYS A 100 -7.34 11.84 20.06
CA LYS A 100 -7.11 10.42 19.84
C LYS A 100 -6.41 10.17 18.52
N ASN A 101 -5.38 9.37 18.56
CA ASN A 101 -4.82 8.75 17.36
C ASN A 101 -5.53 7.42 17.10
N LEU A 102 -5.83 7.13 15.84
CA LEU A 102 -6.34 5.82 15.43
C LEU A 102 -5.20 5.02 14.80
N VAL A 103 -4.97 3.82 15.32
CA VAL A 103 -3.96 2.89 14.83
C VAL A 103 -4.64 1.61 14.39
N VAL A 104 -4.42 1.20 13.16
CA VAL A 104 -4.90 -0.07 12.63
C VAL A 104 -3.71 -0.95 12.29
N THR A 105 -3.66 -2.14 12.88
CA THR A 105 -2.51 -3.05 12.70
C THR A 105 -2.88 -4.23 11.80
N LYS A 106 -2.13 -4.35 10.71
CA LYS A 106 -2.09 -5.54 9.87
C LYS A 106 -0.84 -6.34 10.23
N VAL A 107 -1.03 -7.55 10.74
CA VAL A 107 0.08 -8.40 11.23
C VAL A 107 0.82 -9.03 10.07
N GLY A 108 2.14 -8.94 10.07
CA GLY A 108 3.05 -9.59 9.13
C GLY A 108 3.21 -11.08 9.40
N THR A 109 3.57 -11.82 8.37
CA THR A 109 3.68 -13.29 8.42
C THR A 109 5.03 -13.79 8.90
N LEU A 110 6.10 -13.03 8.70
CA LEU A 110 7.48 -13.44 9.03
C LEU A 110 8.07 -12.59 10.17
N TYR A 111 7.85 -11.29 10.12
CA TYR A 111 8.33 -10.32 11.10
C TYR A 111 7.17 -9.57 11.76
N PRO A 112 6.34 -10.25 12.59
CA PRO A 112 5.10 -9.65 13.13
C PRO A 112 5.35 -8.51 14.11
N ASN A 113 6.56 -8.37 14.65
CA ASN A 113 6.94 -7.34 15.64
C ASN A 113 7.80 -6.23 15.03
N THR A 114 8.09 -6.27 13.72
CA THR A 114 8.78 -5.20 12.99
C THR A 114 7.76 -4.51 12.09
N TYR A 115 7.67 -3.18 12.16
CA TYR A 115 6.57 -2.42 11.61
C TYR A 115 6.99 -1.48 10.48
N VAL A 116 6.23 -1.48 9.41
CA VAL A 116 6.11 -0.36 8.48
C VAL A 116 4.98 0.51 8.99
N ILE A 117 5.24 1.77 9.27
CA ILE A 117 4.23 2.75 9.66
C ILE A 117 3.85 3.56 8.42
N VAL A 118 2.56 3.62 8.12
CA VAL A 118 1.97 4.47 7.07
C VAL A 118 1.06 5.45 7.79
N CYS A 119 1.38 6.75 7.74
CA CYS A 119 0.72 7.73 8.59
C CYS A 119 0.45 9.07 7.92
N GLY A 120 -0.38 9.85 8.58
CA GLY A 120 -0.76 11.22 8.30
C GLY A 120 -1.81 11.67 9.31
N HIS A 121 -2.10 12.97 9.38
CA HIS A 121 -3.08 13.48 10.34
C HIS A 121 -4.48 13.61 9.72
N TYR A 122 -5.49 13.71 10.61
CA TYR A 122 -6.88 13.86 10.21
C TYR A 122 -7.56 15.09 10.84
N ASP A 123 -6.84 15.85 11.65
CA ASP A 123 -7.32 17.13 12.18
C ASP A 123 -7.09 18.28 11.20
N SER A 124 -7.71 19.43 11.47
CA SER A 124 -7.56 20.66 10.70
C SER A 124 -7.77 21.88 11.59
N ILE A 125 -7.28 23.07 11.17
CA ILE A 125 -7.37 24.28 12.00
C ILE A 125 -8.58 25.16 11.64
N THR A 126 -8.63 25.65 10.41
CA THR A 126 -9.59 26.71 10.01
C THR A 126 -10.59 26.22 8.98
N GLY A 127 -10.13 25.52 7.96
CA GLY A 127 -10.96 24.90 6.91
C GLY A 127 -11.34 23.48 7.23
N THR A 128 -11.99 22.83 6.28
CA THR A 128 -12.30 21.40 6.37
C THR A 128 -11.04 20.52 6.30
N GLY A 129 -9.91 21.07 5.90
CA GLY A 129 -8.66 20.34 5.77
C GLY A 129 -8.76 19.25 4.71
N THR A 130 -9.38 19.55 3.57
CA THR A 130 -9.65 18.51 2.55
C THR A 130 -8.37 18.12 1.84
N ASN A 131 -7.45 19.07 1.59
CA ASN A 131 -6.09 18.78 1.18
C ASN A 131 -5.20 18.52 2.40
N ASP A 132 -5.21 19.42 3.37
CA ASP A 132 -4.40 19.40 4.59
C ASP A 132 -5.23 18.93 5.81
N ASN A 133 -5.29 17.60 6.17
CA ASN A 133 -4.67 16.51 5.44
C ASN A 133 -5.70 15.39 5.15
N GLY A 134 -6.85 15.77 4.57
CA GLY A 134 -7.80 14.80 4.03
C GLY A 134 -7.20 13.96 2.90
N SER A 135 -6.34 14.57 2.08
CA SER A 135 -5.68 13.92 0.95
C SER A 135 -4.82 12.72 1.40
N GLY A 136 -3.96 12.91 2.40
CA GLY A 136 -3.16 11.83 2.99
C GLY A 136 -4.03 10.82 3.73
N THR A 137 -5.04 11.29 4.48
CA THR A 137 -5.98 10.42 5.20
C THR A 137 -6.69 9.43 4.27
N VAL A 138 -7.21 9.87 3.11
CA VAL A 138 -7.90 8.96 2.16
C VAL A 138 -6.94 8.07 1.41
N ALA A 139 -5.70 8.51 1.16
CA ALA A 139 -4.67 7.65 0.58
C ALA A 139 -4.32 6.49 1.52
N ILE A 140 -4.18 6.75 2.83
CA ILE A 140 -3.96 5.72 3.86
C ILE A 140 -5.12 4.71 3.88
N LEU A 141 -6.37 5.18 3.81
CA LEU A 141 -7.55 4.31 3.73
C LEU A 141 -7.52 3.41 2.49
N GLU A 142 -7.15 3.96 1.33
CA GLU A 142 -7.09 3.19 0.08
C GLU A 142 -5.98 2.14 0.10
N ILE A 143 -4.79 2.47 0.66
CA ILE A 143 -3.71 1.51 0.89
C ILE A 143 -4.21 0.37 1.80
N ALA A 144 -4.84 0.72 2.91
CA ALA A 144 -5.36 -0.26 3.86
C ALA A 144 -6.41 -1.18 3.23
N ARG A 145 -7.33 -0.62 2.44
CA ARG A 145 -8.35 -1.38 1.71
C ARG A 145 -7.73 -2.44 0.80
N LEU A 146 -6.75 -2.05 -0.01
CA LEU A 146 -6.13 -2.95 -0.97
C LEU A 146 -5.21 -3.99 -0.31
N LEU A 147 -4.49 -3.60 0.73
CA LEU A 147 -3.55 -4.50 1.39
C LEU A 147 -4.20 -5.41 2.44
N ARG A 148 -5.50 -5.26 2.71
CA ARG A 148 -6.21 -5.99 3.77
C ARG A 148 -5.96 -7.50 3.73
N ASN A 149 -6.05 -8.11 2.56
CA ASN A 149 -5.96 -9.55 2.36
C ASN A 149 -4.62 -10.00 1.73
N ILE A 150 -3.70 -9.09 1.46
CA ILE A 150 -2.39 -9.39 0.88
C ILE A 150 -1.42 -9.73 2.00
N PRO A 151 -0.86 -10.95 2.06
CA PRO A 151 0.16 -11.26 3.06
C PRO A 151 1.39 -10.36 2.89
N THR A 152 1.94 -9.90 4.00
CA THR A 152 3.19 -9.12 4.04
C THR A 152 4.16 -9.78 5.00
N GLU A 153 5.47 -9.71 4.76
CA GLU A 153 6.44 -10.24 5.71
C GLU A 153 6.45 -9.43 7.00
N TYR A 154 6.47 -8.11 6.89
CA TYR A 154 6.45 -7.16 8.00
C TYR A 154 5.03 -6.72 8.33
N SER A 155 4.78 -6.41 9.58
CA SER A 155 3.53 -5.79 10.01
C SER A 155 3.39 -4.37 9.46
N ILE A 156 2.15 -3.94 9.19
CA ILE A 156 1.85 -2.57 8.80
C ILE A 156 0.98 -1.92 9.89
N LYS A 157 1.35 -0.73 10.32
CA LYS A 157 0.48 0.14 11.12
C LYS A 157 0.02 1.31 10.27
N PHE A 158 -1.28 1.38 10.02
CA PHE A 158 -1.93 2.55 9.46
C PHE A 158 -2.29 3.47 10.61
N ILE A 159 -1.74 4.68 10.64
CA ILE A 159 -1.93 5.62 11.75
C ILE A 159 -2.52 6.91 11.22
N ASN A 160 -3.70 7.25 11.72
CA ASN A 160 -4.30 8.56 11.54
C ASN A 160 -4.08 9.36 12.84
N PHE A 161 -3.16 10.31 12.79
CA PHE A 161 -2.85 11.18 13.93
C PHE A 161 -3.88 12.31 14.07
N SER A 162 -4.04 12.81 15.28
CA SER A 162 -4.74 14.06 15.56
C SER A 162 -3.81 15.04 16.24
N GLY A 163 -4.10 16.34 16.15
CA GLY A 163 -3.31 17.38 16.80
C GLY A 163 -1.93 17.60 16.19
N GLU A 164 -1.76 17.26 14.91
CA GLU A 164 -0.63 17.68 14.10
C GLU A 164 -0.59 19.18 14.05
N GLU A 165 -1.69 19.81 13.70
CA GLU A 165 -1.97 21.22 13.57
C GLU A 165 -1.83 22.04 14.87
N ASP A 166 -1.81 21.39 15.99
CA ASP A 166 -1.50 21.94 17.31
C ASP A 166 0.00 21.76 17.69
N GLY A 167 0.84 21.37 16.73
CA GLY A 167 2.28 21.14 16.86
C GLY A 167 2.66 19.71 17.16
N LEU A 168 2.29 18.78 16.26
CA LEU A 168 2.68 17.38 16.24
C LEU A 168 2.29 16.59 17.51
N ARG A 169 1.20 16.98 18.19
CA ARG A 169 0.88 16.45 19.53
C ARG A 169 0.56 14.99 19.53
N GLY A 170 -0.15 14.52 18.49
CA GLY A 170 -0.55 13.12 18.36
C GLY A 170 0.63 12.20 18.14
N SER A 171 1.46 12.49 17.16
CA SER A 171 2.65 11.73 16.83
C SER A 171 3.68 11.77 17.96
N GLN A 172 3.90 12.93 18.59
CA GLN A 172 4.77 13.07 19.76
C GLN A 172 4.29 12.19 20.94
N ASN A 173 2.97 12.21 21.21
CA ASN A 173 2.41 11.34 22.26
C ASN A 173 2.61 9.86 21.90
N TYR A 174 2.35 9.47 20.67
CA TYR A 174 2.50 8.09 20.22
C TYR A 174 3.95 7.60 20.34
N VAL A 175 4.92 8.39 19.91
CA VAL A 175 6.34 8.06 20.06
C VAL A 175 6.70 7.89 21.52
N ASN A 176 6.32 8.82 22.39
CA ASN A 176 6.69 8.78 23.81
C ASN A 176 6.01 7.65 24.57
N THR A 177 4.71 7.38 24.32
CA THR A 177 3.90 6.48 25.15
C THR A 177 3.70 5.10 24.55
N VAL A 178 3.97 4.92 23.26
CA VAL A 178 3.82 3.63 22.56
C VAL A 178 5.16 3.14 22.05
N VAL A 179 5.83 3.89 21.16
CA VAL A 179 7.08 3.44 20.54
C VAL A 179 8.14 3.16 21.60
N ASN A 180 8.34 4.11 22.52
CA ASN A 180 9.39 4.03 23.55
C ASN A 180 8.98 3.24 24.79
N SER A 181 7.68 2.92 24.97
CA SER A 181 7.19 2.22 26.17
C SER A 181 7.09 0.71 26.02
N THR A 182 7.20 0.18 24.80
CA THR A 182 7.23 -1.26 24.58
C THR A 182 8.55 -1.87 25.05
N THR A 183 8.49 -3.12 25.56
CA THR A 183 9.68 -3.86 25.97
C THR A 183 9.70 -5.21 25.28
N PRO A 184 10.59 -5.45 24.27
CA PRO A 184 11.55 -4.49 23.73
C PRO A 184 10.89 -3.28 23.06
N ARG A 185 11.65 -2.18 22.90
CA ARG A 185 11.20 -0.99 22.16
C ARG A 185 10.65 -1.41 20.79
N MET A 186 9.61 -0.71 20.31
CA MET A 186 9.00 -1.00 19.01
C MET A 186 10.07 -0.96 17.90
N ASP A 187 10.14 -2.02 17.12
CA ASP A 187 11.04 -2.12 15.97
C ASP A 187 10.35 -1.55 14.73
N ILE A 188 10.82 -0.41 14.23
CA ILE A 188 10.26 0.32 13.10
C ILE A 188 11.22 0.23 11.92
N ARG A 189 10.74 -0.36 10.82
CA ARG A 189 11.50 -0.50 9.58
C ARG A 189 11.56 0.82 8.79
N VAL A 190 10.43 1.52 8.73
CA VAL A 190 10.28 2.84 8.10
C VAL A 190 8.97 3.47 8.54
N VAL A 191 8.98 4.79 8.68
CA VAL A 191 7.79 5.64 8.79
C VAL A 191 7.58 6.33 7.46
N PHE A 192 6.46 6.05 6.83
CA PHE A 192 6.05 6.64 5.56
C PHE A 192 4.86 7.58 5.80
N ASN A 193 5.13 8.85 5.76
CA ASN A 193 4.15 9.92 5.98
C ASN A 193 3.57 10.43 4.67
N MET A 194 2.30 10.79 4.68
CA MET A 194 1.64 11.45 3.55
C MET A 194 0.92 12.69 4.07
N ASP A 195 1.31 13.85 3.58
CA ASP A 195 0.77 15.12 4.00
C ASP A 195 0.63 16.06 2.80
N GLU A 196 -0.52 16.75 2.70
CA GLU A 196 -0.85 17.67 1.61
C GLU A 196 -0.50 17.07 0.23
N ILE A 197 -1.18 16.01 -0.18
CA ILE A 197 -0.94 15.30 -1.45
C ILE A 197 -2.10 15.42 -2.44
N GLY A 198 -2.92 16.47 -2.29
CA GLY A 198 -4.14 16.68 -3.08
C GLY A 198 -3.94 17.43 -4.38
N GLY A 199 -2.85 18.14 -4.53
CA GLY A 199 -2.56 19.00 -5.69
C GLY A 199 -3.46 20.22 -5.76
N VAL A 200 -3.20 21.09 -6.73
CA VAL A 200 -3.91 22.37 -6.92
C VAL A 200 -4.75 22.31 -8.18
N ALA A 201 -6.05 22.58 -8.07
CA ALA A 201 -6.97 22.62 -9.20
C ALA A 201 -6.49 23.57 -10.30
N GLY A 202 -6.51 23.10 -11.55
CA GLY A 202 -6.15 23.88 -12.72
C GLY A 202 -4.65 24.03 -12.99
N LEU A 203 -3.78 23.47 -12.13
CA LEU A 203 -2.34 23.40 -12.40
C LEU A 203 -1.96 22.04 -13.01
N THR A 204 -0.77 21.97 -13.60
CA THR A 204 -0.18 20.69 -14.02
C THR A 204 0.43 20.01 -12.79
N ASN A 205 -0.24 18.98 -12.29
CA ASN A 205 0.18 18.19 -11.14
C ASN A 205 0.77 16.88 -11.63
N ASP A 206 1.98 16.89 -12.18
CA ASP A 206 2.67 15.73 -12.75
C ASP A 206 3.89 15.27 -11.95
N THR A 207 4.20 15.96 -10.86
CA THR A 207 5.40 15.70 -10.05
C THR A 207 5.00 15.64 -8.58
N VAL A 208 5.54 14.67 -7.83
CA VAL A 208 5.40 14.54 -6.39
C VAL A 208 6.73 14.75 -5.69
N THR A 209 6.70 15.44 -4.56
CA THR A 209 7.86 15.61 -3.68
C THR A 209 8.03 14.36 -2.82
N CYS A 210 9.23 13.75 -2.91
CA CYS A 210 9.67 12.66 -2.06
C CYS A 210 10.62 13.22 -1.00
N GLU A 211 10.28 13.07 0.25
CA GLU A 211 10.97 13.72 1.35
C GLU A 211 11.91 12.77 2.07
N ARG A 212 13.14 13.23 2.28
CA ARG A 212 14.18 12.51 3.03
C ARG A 212 14.55 13.23 4.29
N ASP A 213 15.01 12.48 5.25
CA ASP A 213 15.61 13.04 6.46
C ASP A 213 16.99 13.67 6.18
N THR A 214 17.15 14.90 6.63
CA THR A 214 18.44 15.63 6.66
C THR A 214 18.67 16.30 8.04
N GLY A 215 17.86 15.97 9.03
CA GLY A 215 17.83 16.58 10.34
C GLY A 215 18.72 15.95 11.39
N ASN A 216 18.34 16.07 12.63
CA ASN A 216 19.02 15.52 13.78
C ASN A 216 18.07 14.63 14.61
N PRO A 217 18.55 13.45 15.02
CA PRO A 217 19.91 12.93 14.93
C PRO A 217 20.31 12.47 13.53
N SER A 218 21.51 12.80 13.08
CA SER A 218 21.97 12.46 11.72
C SER A 218 22.30 10.97 11.49
N SER A 219 22.18 10.16 12.55
CA SER A 219 22.47 8.71 12.50
C SER A 219 21.50 7.92 11.65
N ASN A 220 20.26 8.39 11.48
CA ASN A 220 19.20 7.78 10.65
C ASN A 220 19.14 8.34 9.21
N ASN A 221 19.78 9.49 8.91
CA ASN A 221 19.67 10.17 7.61
C ASN A 221 20.05 9.28 6.41
N ALA A 222 21.10 8.49 6.53
CA ALA A 222 21.52 7.61 5.43
C ALA A 222 20.49 6.52 5.14
N ALA A 223 19.91 5.92 6.18
CA ALA A 223 18.88 4.91 6.05
C ALA A 223 17.55 5.51 5.54
N SER A 224 17.18 6.70 6.02
CA SER A 224 16.01 7.45 5.54
C SER A 224 16.18 7.82 4.07
N ASN A 225 17.35 8.34 3.67
CA ASN A 225 17.60 8.61 2.26
C ASN A 225 17.50 7.35 1.38
N ALA A 226 17.97 6.19 1.85
CA ALA A 226 17.81 4.94 1.11
C ALA A 226 16.32 4.59 0.92
N LYS A 227 15.48 4.77 1.95
CA LYS A 227 14.03 4.56 1.85
C LYS A 227 13.35 5.55 0.92
N THR A 228 13.81 6.80 0.89
CA THR A 228 13.31 7.80 -0.05
C THR A 228 13.71 7.48 -1.50
N GLN A 229 14.90 6.92 -1.75
CA GLN A 229 15.26 6.44 -3.09
C GLN A 229 14.39 5.24 -3.52
N GLU A 230 14.03 4.34 -2.58
CA GLU A 230 13.04 3.30 -2.84
C GLU A 230 11.66 3.90 -3.19
N LEU A 231 11.24 4.97 -2.47
CA LEU A 231 9.98 5.69 -2.72
C LEU A 231 9.95 6.30 -4.13
N ILE A 232 11.02 6.99 -4.52
CA ILE A 232 11.20 7.56 -5.86
C ILE A 232 11.04 6.48 -6.92
N THR A 233 11.78 5.37 -6.79
CA THR A 233 11.70 4.26 -7.74
C THR A 233 10.30 3.64 -7.81
N CYS A 234 9.63 3.46 -6.66
CA CYS A 234 8.25 2.95 -6.64
C CYS A 234 7.27 3.92 -7.31
N THR A 235 7.47 5.22 -7.16
CA THR A 235 6.65 6.24 -7.83
C THR A 235 6.74 6.10 -9.35
N GLU A 236 7.94 5.99 -9.88
CA GLU A 236 8.21 5.82 -11.32
C GLU A 236 7.69 4.47 -11.86
N LEU A 237 7.71 3.41 -11.04
CA LEU A 237 7.27 2.08 -11.44
C LEU A 237 5.74 1.91 -11.44
N TYR A 238 5.02 2.57 -10.55
CA TYR A 238 3.61 2.29 -10.28
C TYR A 238 2.66 3.47 -10.49
N SER A 239 3.18 4.65 -10.85
CA SER A 239 2.38 5.83 -11.16
C SER A 239 2.91 6.57 -12.38
N PRO A 240 2.14 7.48 -12.99
CA PRO A 240 2.62 8.30 -14.10
C PRO A 240 3.40 9.56 -13.62
N LEU A 241 3.64 9.71 -12.32
CA LEU A 241 4.22 10.91 -11.75
C LEU A 241 5.73 10.93 -11.86
N ASN A 242 6.27 12.13 -12.13
CA ASN A 242 7.67 12.47 -11.89
C ASN A 242 7.92 12.65 -10.38
N THR A 243 9.19 12.68 -9.99
CA THR A 243 9.57 12.86 -8.58
C THR A 243 10.49 14.06 -8.40
N PHE A 244 10.36 14.74 -7.27
CA PHE A 244 11.24 15.76 -6.79
C PHE A 244 11.75 15.39 -5.39
N LEU A 245 13.07 15.43 -5.18
CA LEU A 245 13.66 15.10 -3.89
C LEU A 245 13.80 16.35 -3.03
N ALA A 246 13.21 16.35 -1.83
CA ALA A 246 13.34 17.41 -0.85
C ALA A 246 13.74 16.88 0.54
N SER A 247 13.95 17.80 1.47
CA SER A 247 14.14 17.47 2.88
C SER A 247 12.80 17.44 3.60
N ALA A 248 12.60 16.47 4.46
CA ALA A 248 11.45 16.36 5.34
C ALA A 248 11.36 17.56 6.31
N TYR A 249 10.15 18.04 6.57
CA TYR A 249 9.90 19.12 7.54
C TYR A 249 8.42 19.11 7.99
N ALA A 250 8.20 19.64 9.19
CA ALA A 250 6.91 20.09 9.72
C ALA A 250 5.71 19.17 9.48
N SER A 251 5.85 17.84 9.68
CA SER A 251 4.73 16.92 9.71
C SER A 251 4.99 15.79 10.71
N ASP A 252 4.04 14.85 10.87
CA ASP A 252 4.02 13.82 11.91
C ASP A 252 5.29 12.94 11.96
N TYR A 253 5.94 12.69 10.83
CA TYR A 253 7.18 11.92 10.79
C TYR A 253 8.34 12.56 11.54
N MET A 254 8.34 13.90 11.76
CA MET A 254 9.43 14.60 12.44
C MET A 254 9.62 14.15 13.87
N THR A 255 8.55 13.77 14.57
CA THR A 255 8.64 13.22 15.92
C THR A 255 9.32 11.84 15.95
N PHE A 256 9.21 11.07 14.88
CA PHE A 256 9.92 9.81 14.69
C PHE A 256 11.37 10.03 14.27
N GLU A 257 11.64 11.03 13.43
CA GLU A 257 12.98 11.45 13.05
C GLU A 257 13.81 11.84 14.29
N GLU A 258 13.26 12.74 15.13
CA GLU A 258 13.86 13.14 16.40
C GLU A 258 14.11 11.96 17.35
N ASN A 259 13.32 10.88 17.21
CA ASN A 259 13.45 9.63 17.95
C ASN A 259 14.40 8.61 17.28
N ASN A 260 15.13 9.05 16.25
CA ASN A 260 16.11 8.27 15.49
C ASN A 260 15.49 7.11 14.67
N GLU A 261 14.25 7.25 14.25
CA GLU A 261 13.61 6.30 13.33
C GLU A 261 13.91 6.65 11.87
N VAL A 262 13.81 5.66 10.98
CA VAL A 262 13.93 5.85 9.54
C VAL A 262 12.62 6.43 9.01
N ILE A 263 12.67 7.59 8.35
CA ILE A 263 11.50 8.28 7.82
C ILE A 263 11.60 8.52 6.32
N THR A 264 10.46 8.64 5.67
CA THR A 264 10.27 9.20 4.32
C THR A 264 8.83 9.68 4.17
N GLY A 265 8.54 10.48 3.16
CA GLY A 265 7.20 11.01 2.96
C GLY A 265 6.91 11.45 1.54
N PHE A 266 5.63 11.69 1.29
CA PHE A 266 5.11 12.40 0.13
C PHE A 266 4.52 13.73 0.55
N PHE A 267 4.78 14.74 -0.31
CA PHE A 267 4.19 16.05 -0.28
C PHE A 267 3.91 16.54 -1.71
N GLU A 268 2.91 17.39 -1.91
CA GLU A 268 2.63 17.95 -3.23
C GLU A 268 3.74 18.92 -3.68
N THR A 269 4.11 18.89 -4.96
CA THR A 269 5.14 19.80 -5.49
C THR A 269 4.58 21.18 -5.78
N ASN A 270 3.34 21.26 -6.25
CA ASN A 270 2.60 22.52 -6.34
C ASN A 270 1.90 22.77 -5.00
N GLU A 271 2.58 23.43 -4.08
CA GLU A 271 2.04 23.70 -2.75
C GLU A 271 0.80 24.58 -2.82
N THR A 272 -0.29 24.12 -2.21
CA THR A 272 -1.54 24.87 -2.18
C THR A 272 -1.46 26.11 -1.30
N THR A 273 -2.08 27.20 -1.75
CA THR A 273 -2.27 28.40 -0.91
C THR A 273 -3.54 28.35 -0.07
N HIS A 274 -4.31 27.27 -0.17
CA HIS A 274 -5.60 27.10 0.51
C HIS A 274 -5.47 26.47 1.90
N ARG A 275 -4.35 25.80 2.20
CA ARG A 275 -4.11 25.21 3.52
C ARG A 275 -4.35 26.19 4.65
N HIS A 276 -4.80 25.73 5.79
CA HIS A 276 -5.15 26.53 6.97
C HIS A 276 -6.15 27.66 6.71
N THR A 277 -6.94 27.56 5.64
CA THR A 277 -7.99 28.55 5.29
C THR A 277 -9.34 27.87 5.09
N ALA A 278 -10.43 28.64 5.11
CA ALA A 278 -11.77 28.15 4.81
C ALA A 278 -11.95 27.65 3.36
N SER A 279 -10.96 27.90 2.49
CA SER A 279 -10.95 27.46 1.09
C SER A 279 -10.15 26.18 0.86
N ASP A 280 -9.68 25.50 1.90
CA ASP A 280 -9.14 24.15 1.79
C ASP A 280 -10.29 23.17 1.59
N LEU A 281 -10.71 23.05 0.33
CA LEU A 281 -11.89 22.34 -0.14
C LEU A 281 -11.54 21.51 -1.38
N LEU A 282 -12.28 20.44 -1.61
CA LEU A 282 -12.11 19.54 -2.74
C LEU A 282 -12.14 20.24 -4.11
N VAL A 283 -12.94 21.33 -4.23
CA VAL A 283 -13.05 22.11 -5.49
C VAL A 283 -11.72 22.77 -5.87
N ASN A 284 -10.83 22.98 -4.93
CA ASN A 284 -9.51 23.59 -5.13
C ASN A 284 -8.38 22.57 -5.25
N MET A 285 -8.69 21.27 -5.18
CA MET A 285 -7.76 20.15 -5.32
C MET A 285 -7.81 19.51 -6.72
N ASP A 286 -6.88 18.62 -6.97
CA ASP A 286 -6.86 17.72 -8.12
C ASP A 286 -6.98 16.25 -7.66
N PRO A 287 -8.18 15.67 -7.61
CA PRO A 287 -8.37 14.27 -7.18
C PRO A 287 -7.67 13.24 -8.06
N VAL A 288 -7.32 13.59 -9.32
CA VAL A 288 -6.54 12.70 -10.20
C VAL A 288 -5.09 12.64 -9.74
N TYR A 289 -4.54 13.74 -9.30
CA TYR A 289 -3.20 13.78 -8.71
C TYR A 289 -3.13 12.97 -7.41
N ASN A 290 -4.09 13.17 -6.50
CA ASN A 290 -4.19 12.39 -5.27
C ASN A 290 -4.32 10.89 -5.54
N TYR A 291 -5.12 10.49 -6.55
CA TYR A 291 -5.21 9.11 -7.03
C TYR A 291 -3.86 8.58 -7.52
N ASN A 292 -3.11 9.35 -8.31
CA ASN A 292 -1.82 8.93 -8.84
C ASN A 292 -0.76 8.78 -7.73
N ILE A 293 -0.76 9.67 -6.72
CA ILE A 293 0.11 9.53 -5.54
C ILE A 293 -0.30 8.30 -4.73
N SER A 294 -1.60 8.05 -4.56
CA SER A 294 -2.09 6.85 -3.87
C SER A 294 -1.61 5.56 -4.55
N LYS A 295 -1.54 5.51 -5.88
CA LYS A 295 -0.95 4.38 -6.62
C LYS A 295 0.53 4.17 -6.27
N ALA A 296 1.31 5.26 -6.29
CA ALA A 296 2.72 5.22 -5.89
C ALA A 296 2.88 4.73 -4.44
N ALA A 297 2.05 5.25 -3.53
CA ALA A 297 2.07 4.90 -2.11
C ALA A 297 1.70 3.43 -1.85
N ILE A 298 0.73 2.87 -2.59
CA ILE A 298 0.39 1.43 -2.53
C ILE A 298 1.60 0.60 -2.94
N GLY A 299 2.24 0.94 -4.08
CA GLY A 299 3.44 0.26 -4.55
C GLY A 299 4.58 0.32 -3.53
N ALA A 300 4.90 1.50 -3.02
CA ALA A 300 5.94 1.70 -2.02
C ALA A 300 5.66 0.92 -0.72
N THR A 301 4.41 0.95 -0.22
CA THR A 301 4.03 0.22 0.99
C THR A 301 4.21 -1.29 0.81
N MET A 302 3.88 -1.84 -0.36
CA MET A 302 4.11 -3.25 -0.67
C MET A 302 5.60 -3.61 -0.69
N HIS A 303 6.46 -2.75 -1.22
CA HIS A 303 7.91 -2.96 -1.18
C HIS A 303 8.46 -2.85 0.25
N TYR A 304 8.05 -1.85 1.02
CA TYR A 304 8.48 -1.70 2.40
C TYR A 304 8.06 -2.87 3.29
N ALA A 305 6.83 -3.35 3.12
CA ALA A 305 6.30 -4.45 3.91
C ALA A 305 6.61 -5.85 3.34
N VAL A 306 7.25 -5.92 2.17
CA VAL A 306 7.54 -7.14 1.40
C VAL A 306 6.27 -7.97 1.22
N ALA A 307 5.39 -7.46 0.36
CA ALA A 307 4.10 -8.09 0.09
C ALA A 307 4.27 -9.37 -0.74
N ASN A 308 3.54 -10.41 -0.38
CA ASN A 308 3.50 -11.65 -1.14
C ASN A 308 2.24 -11.71 -2.01
N THR A 309 2.38 -11.34 -3.28
CA THR A 309 1.30 -11.36 -4.27
C THR A 309 1.20 -12.69 -5.03
N THR A 310 2.12 -13.62 -4.84
CA THR A 310 2.06 -14.95 -5.48
C THR A 310 0.86 -15.77 -4.98
N VAL A 311 0.35 -15.46 -3.78
CA VAL A 311 -0.89 -16.05 -3.24
C VAL A 311 -2.13 -15.54 -3.99
N LEU A 312 -2.03 -14.38 -4.66
CA LEU A 312 -3.10 -13.80 -5.48
C LEU A 312 -3.16 -14.37 -6.89
N SER A 313 -2.17 -15.14 -7.33
CA SER A 313 -2.22 -15.88 -8.60
C SER A 313 -3.24 -17.04 -8.58
N ASN A 314 -3.89 -17.29 -7.46
CA ASN A 314 -5.18 -17.98 -7.42
C ASN A 314 -6.27 -16.95 -7.75
N GLU A 315 -6.48 -16.71 -9.06
CA GLU A 315 -7.64 -16.07 -9.65
C GLU A 315 -8.31 -14.99 -8.77
N ILE A 316 -8.11 -13.71 -9.14
CA ILE A 316 -9.08 -12.68 -8.80
C ILE A 316 -10.44 -13.27 -9.24
N PHE A 317 -11.26 -13.65 -8.27
CA PHE A 317 -12.64 -13.96 -8.49
C PHE A 317 -13.32 -12.66 -8.95
N ASN A 318 -13.20 -12.35 -10.23
CA ASN A 318 -14.08 -11.38 -10.85
C ASN A 318 -15.47 -12.00 -10.77
N GLU A 319 -16.30 -11.53 -9.85
CA GLU A 319 -17.73 -11.89 -9.79
C GLU A 319 -18.43 -11.64 -11.13
N SER A 320 -17.82 -10.87 -12.03
CA SER A 320 -18.33 -10.62 -13.38
C SER A 320 -18.22 -11.82 -14.34
N ASN A 321 -17.32 -12.78 -14.08
CA ASN A 321 -17.16 -13.98 -14.92
C ASN A 321 -17.67 -15.19 -14.16
N GLN A 322 -18.98 -15.40 -14.14
CA GLN A 322 -19.65 -16.53 -13.51
C GLN A 322 -19.48 -17.84 -14.31
N VAL A 323 -18.27 -18.12 -14.82
CA VAL A 323 -18.00 -19.43 -15.40
C VAL A 323 -18.22 -20.50 -14.35
N SER A 324 -19.07 -21.46 -14.63
CA SER A 324 -19.32 -22.58 -13.70
C SER A 324 -19.28 -23.91 -14.42
N PHE A 325 -18.83 -24.93 -13.71
CA PHE A 325 -18.77 -26.31 -14.16
C PHE A 325 -19.66 -27.15 -13.24
N PHE A 326 -20.61 -27.88 -13.82
CA PHE A 326 -21.56 -28.67 -13.04
C PHE A 326 -22.11 -29.85 -13.82
N PRO A 327 -22.61 -30.95 -13.12
CA PRO A 327 -22.52 -31.12 -11.69
C PRO A 327 -21.08 -31.32 -11.21
N ASN A 328 -20.83 -31.13 -9.91
CA ASN A 328 -19.57 -31.44 -9.27
C ASN A 328 -19.89 -32.05 -7.88
N PRO A 329 -19.70 -33.38 -7.65
CA PRO A 329 -19.07 -34.36 -8.55
C PRO A 329 -19.85 -34.67 -9.84
N SER A 330 -19.16 -35.28 -10.83
CA SER A 330 -19.70 -35.62 -12.15
C SER A 330 -19.15 -36.97 -12.63
N SER A 331 -20.02 -37.78 -13.28
CA SER A 331 -19.63 -39.11 -13.81
C SER A 331 -19.57 -39.15 -15.33
N ASP A 332 -20.58 -38.63 -16.01
CA ASP A 332 -20.75 -38.83 -17.46
C ASP A 332 -20.45 -37.54 -18.26
N TYR A 333 -20.97 -36.43 -17.79
CA TYR A 333 -20.91 -35.15 -18.48
C TYR A 333 -20.66 -34.00 -17.51
N LEU A 334 -19.86 -33.06 -17.96
CA LEU A 334 -19.64 -31.80 -17.29
C LEU A 334 -20.24 -30.66 -18.14
N ASN A 335 -21.13 -29.88 -17.57
CA ASN A 335 -21.67 -28.71 -18.24
C ASN A 335 -20.77 -27.53 -17.90
N ILE A 336 -20.51 -26.67 -18.89
CA ILE A 336 -19.75 -25.45 -18.83
C ILE A 336 -20.72 -24.29 -19.06
N ASN A 337 -20.99 -23.50 -18.04
CA ASN A 337 -21.68 -22.23 -18.20
C ASN A 337 -20.62 -21.12 -18.27
N LYS A 338 -20.53 -20.45 -19.40
CA LYS A 338 -19.54 -19.39 -19.63
C LYS A 338 -19.85 -18.07 -18.92
N GLY A 339 -21.01 -17.96 -18.28
CA GLY A 339 -21.43 -16.75 -17.58
C GLY A 339 -21.39 -15.52 -18.48
N ASN A 340 -20.75 -14.46 -18.02
CA ASN A 340 -20.66 -13.19 -18.74
C ASN A 340 -19.47 -13.11 -19.72
N LEU A 341 -18.75 -14.21 -20.02
CA LEU A 341 -17.69 -14.20 -21.01
C LEU A 341 -18.25 -13.87 -22.39
N THR A 342 -17.73 -12.82 -23.01
CA THR A 342 -18.15 -12.33 -24.34
C THR A 342 -17.47 -13.08 -25.49
N THR A 343 -16.67 -14.10 -25.19
CA THR A 343 -15.96 -14.88 -26.21
C THR A 343 -16.91 -15.75 -27.05
N THR A 344 -16.55 -15.96 -28.30
CA THR A 344 -17.18 -16.92 -29.21
C THR A 344 -16.44 -18.23 -29.32
N THR A 345 -15.21 -18.30 -28.79
CA THR A 345 -14.34 -19.48 -28.81
C THR A 345 -13.64 -19.66 -27.48
N TYR A 346 -13.44 -20.91 -27.07
CA TYR A 346 -12.54 -21.24 -25.96
C TYR A 346 -12.04 -22.67 -26.04
N THR A 347 -10.94 -22.96 -25.35
CA THR A 347 -10.45 -24.31 -25.13
C THR A 347 -10.77 -24.73 -23.69
N PHE A 348 -11.40 -25.89 -23.53
CA PHE A 348 -11.61 -26.53 -22.26
C PHE A 348 -10.62 -27.69 -22.07
N SER A 349 -10.02 -27.80 -20.89
CA SER A 349 -9.12 -28.90 -20.54
C SER A 349 -9.39 -29.43 -19.14
N LEU A 350 -9.20 -30.73 -18.94
CA LEU A 350 -9.06 -31.35 -17.63
C LEU A 350 -7.59 -31.70 -17.38
N VAL A 351 -7.09 -31.28 -16.24
CA VAL A 351 -5.70 -31.49 -15.82
C VAL A 351 -5.70 -32.24 -14.50
N ASP A 352 -4.95 -33.34 -14.41
CA ASP A 352 -4.82 -34.12 -13.19
C ASP A 352 -3.93 -33.40 -12.15
N ILE A 353 -3.86 -33.99 -10.94
CA ILE A 353 -3.06 -33.45 -9.82
C ILE A 353 -1.54 -33.43 -10.08
N GLN A 354 -1.06 -34.09 -11.13
CA GLN A 354 0.35 -34.11 -11.55
C GLN A 354 0.62 -33.05 -12.64
N GLY A 355 -0.40 -32.27 -13.06
CA GLY A 355 -0.31 -31.27 -14.12
C GLY A 355 -0.44 -31.84 -15.53
N LYS A 356 -0.80 -33.11 -15.70
CA LYS A 356 -1.00 -33.73 -17.00
C LYS A 356 -2.43 -33.47 -17.50
N THR A 357 -2.54 -32.96 -18.71
CA THR A 357 -3.82 -32.82 -19.41
C THR A 357 -4.36 -34.21 -19.81
N VAL A 358 -5.55 -34.55 -19.32
CA VAL A 358 -6.21 -35.82 -19.59
C VAL A 358 -7.35 -35.73 -20.60
N LEU A 359 -7.89 -34.52 -20.80
CA LEU A 359 -8.92 -34.20 -21.80
C LEU A 359 -8.74 -32.81 -22.29
N THR A 360 -8.91 -32.56 -23.60
CA THR A 360 -8.97 -31.22 -24.20
C THR A 360 -10.05 -31.18 -25.23
N GLN A 361 -10.87 -30.14 -25.24
CA GLN A 361 -11.89 -29.89 -26.24
C GLN A 361 -11.91 -28.41 -26.61
N HIS A 362 -11.90 -28.13 -27.91
CA HIS A 362 -12.02 -26.78 -28.44
C HIS A 362 -13.47 -26.54 -28.84
N PHE A 363 -13.98 -25.33 -28.51
CA PHE A 363 -15.34 -24.90 -28.79
C PHE A 363 -15.33 -23.66 -29.65
N GLU A 364 -16.17 -23.67 -30.73
CA GLU A 364 -16.39 -22.53 -31.59
C GLU A 364 -17.87 -22.16 -31.55
N ASN A 365 -18.21 -20.88 -31.80
CA ASN A 365 -19.57 -20.36 -31.73
C ASN A 365 -20.33 -20.75 -30.47
N VAL A 366 -19.61 -20.63 -29.31
CA VAL A 366 -20.10 -21.14 -28.02
C VAL A 366 -21.39 -20.48 -27.57
N SER A 367 -22.32 -21.30 -27.10
CA SER A 367 -23.55 -20.86 -26.43
C SER A 367 -23.26 -20.52 -24.96
N LEU A 368 -24.29 -20.10 -24.22
CA LEU A 368 -24.16 -19.86 -22.77
C LEU A 368 -23.79 -21.12 -22.00
N LEU A 369 -24.27 -22.28 -22.50
CA LEU A 369 -24.10 -23.59 -21.85
C LEU A 369 -23.58 -24.59 -22.88
N GLU A 370 -22.41 -25.17 -22.61
CA GLU A 370 -21.81 -26.25 -23.38
C GLU A 370 -21.70 -27.51 -22.52
N ARG A 371 -21.57 -28.70 -23.17
CA ARG A 371 -21.45 -29.99 -22.49
C ARG A 371 -20.24 -30.73 -22.98
N VAL A 372 -19.47 -31.26 -22.03
CA VAL A 372 -18.30 -32.10 -22.28
C VAL A 372 -18.58 -33.54 -21.78
N ASN A 373 -18.30 -34.51 -22.63
CA ASN A 373 -18.33 -35.91 -22.21
C ASN A 373 -17.04 -36.28 -21.46
N ILE A 374 -17.17 -36.79 -20.24
CA ILE A 374 -16.05 -37.15 -19.36
C ILE A 374 -16.05 -38.63 -18.98
N MET A 375 -16.91 -39.48 -19.60
CA MET A 375 -16.99 -40.93 -19.29
C MET A 375 -15.67 -41.67 -19.44
N SER A 376 -14.75 -41.19 -20.26
CA SER A 376 -13.42 -41.78 -20.42
C SER A 376 -12.38 -41.33 -19.41
N VAL A 377 -12.72 -40.37 -18.55
CA VAL A 377 -11.84 -39.82 -17.52
C VAL A 377 -11.95 -40.66 -16.27
N ALA A 378 -10.82 -41.10 -15.72
CA ALA A 378 -10.81 -41.91 -14.50
C ALA A 378 -11.35 -41.13 -13.31
N SER A 379 -11.98 -41.83 -12.35
CA SER A 379 -12.43 -41.20 -11.10
C SER A 379 -11.26 -40.53 -10.37
N GLY A 380 -11.46 -39.30 -9.92
CA GLY A 380 -10.41 -38.54 -9.26
C GLY A 380 -10.67 -37.05 -9.19
N MET A 381 -9.68 -36.34 -8.67
CA MET A 381 -9.71 -34.85 -8.60
C MET A 381 -8.95 -34.27 -9.79
N TYR A 382 -9.57 -33.30 -10.45
CA TYR A 382 -9.04 -32.60 -11.62
C TYR A 382 -9.20 -31.11 -11.50
N LEU A 383 -8.40 -30.36 -12.25
CA LEU A 383 -8.59 -28.96 -12.55
C LEU A 383 -9.28 -28.82 -13.92
N ALA A 384 -10.50 -28.28 -13.93
CA ALA A 384 -11.19 -27.87 -15.13
C ALA A 384 -10.67 -26.47 -15.53
N VAL A 385 -10.06 -26.37 -16.70
CA VAL A 385 -9.47 -25.14 -17.23
C VAL A 385 -10.24 -24.72 -18.47
N LEU A 386 -10.75 -23.49 -18.49
CA LEU A 386 -11.32 -22.84 -19.66
C LEU A 386 -10.39 -21.69 -20.05
N GLU A 387 -9.92 -21.69 -21.28
CA GLU A 387 -8.93 -20.73 -21.79
C GLU A 387 -9.44 -20.05 -23.07
N THR A 388 -9.36 -18.73 -23.09
CA THR A 388 -9.64 -17.86 -24.25
C THR A 388 -8.37 -17.08 -24.59
N ASP A 389 -8.37 -16.29 -25.65
CA ASP A 389 -7.23 -15.43 -26.02
C ASP A 389 -6.82 -14.43 -24.92
N SER A 390 -7.76 -14.06 -24.04
CA SER A 390 -7.55 -13.01 -23.03
C SER A 390 -7.85 -13.45 -21.59
N ASN A 391 -8.46 -14.62 -21.39
CA ASN A 391 -8.89 -15.09 -20.06
C ASN A 391 -8.59 -16.56 -19.85
N ARG A 392 -8.26 -16.94 -18.61
CA ARG A 392 -8.14 -18.31 -18.18
C ARG A 392 -8.89 -18.50 -16.88
N VAL A 393 -9.80 -19.45 -16.85
CA VAL A 393 -10.59 -19.83 -15.65
C VAL A 393 -10.27 -21.27 -15.27
N THR A 394 -9.93 -21.48 -13.99
CA THR A 394 -9.61 -22.82 -13.47
C THR A 394 -10.49 -23.12 -12.27
N LYS A 395 -11.12 -24.31 -12.22
CA LYS A 395 -11.89 -24.75 -11.06
C LYS A 395 -11.62 -26.22 -10.76
N LYS A 396 -11.63 -26.56 -9.48
CA LYS A 396 -11.54 -27.94 -9.01
C LYS A 396 -12.85 -28.66 -9.31
N ILE A 397 -12.75 -29.84 -9.92
CA ILE A 397 -13.87 -30.76 -10.10
C ILE A 397 -13.50 -32.18 -9.58
N ILE A 398 -14.51 -32.96 -9.28
CA ILE A 398 -14.41 -34.37 -8.89
C ILE A 398 -15.14 -35.20 -9.95
N VAL A 399 -14.45 -36.18 -10.52
CA VAL A 399 -15.01 -37.19 -11.44
C VAL A 399 -15.23 -38.47 -10.63
N GLU A 400 -16.43 -39.05 -10.71
CA GLU A 400 -16.84 -40.28 -10.02
C GLU A 400 -16.94 -41.47 -10.97
#